data_75b0cda6ade75ee230b17fb808054c18
#
_entry.id   75b0cda6ade75ee230b17fb808054c18
#
_cell.length_a   1.000
_cell.length_b   1.000
_cell.length_c   1.000
_cell.angle_alpha   90.00
_cell.angle_beta   90.00
_cell.angle_gamma   90.00
#
_symmetry.space_group_name_H-M   'P 1'
#
loop_
_entity.id
_entity.type
_entity.pdbx_description
1 polymer ?
#
loop_
_entity_poly.entity_id
_entity_poly.type
_entity_poly.pdbx_seq_one_letter_code
_entity_poly.pdbx_strand_id
1 'polypeptide(L)'
;TCALPISTHAVHNNEANFYGRRSVFPNLGFDTFTSEEYMENENLQNPLGWVKDSILTDEILKCLDSTEEPDYVYTISVQGHGDYPSEPILDNPAITVSGSPTEELDCKWEYYVNQIHEMDQFVKELTDALADYPEDVILVMYGDHLPTMGLTVEDLENKYLFQTEYVIWDNMGLTKKDENLASYQIAAEVLDRVGIHEGTIMKYHQARRNTKNYQVDLETLQYDVLYGKRYAYGGENPFARTKMKMGLYDVTLDSIRLVSDSDWTYYIQGTNFTPSSQMKLNGEWYDTAYVSPTMLVISGTELSDFDRLAVVQRSNSSTRKALSKS
;
A
#
# COMPACT_ATOMS: atom_id res chain seq x y z
N THR A 1 -17.68 -24.45 8.18
CA THR A 1 -16.90 -23.27 8.51
C THR A 1 -17.10 -22.23 7.43
N CYS A 2 -17.97 -21.28 7.68
CA CYS A 2 -18.09 -20.13 6.80
C CYS A 2 -16.92 -19.17 7.11
N ALA A 3 -15.76 -19.39 6.50
CA ALA A 3 -15.00 -18.25 6.08
C ALA A 3 -15.90 -17.55 5.05
N LEU A 4 -16.42 -16.40 5.38
CA LEU A 4 -17.07 -15.53 4.39
C LEU A 4 -16.03 -15.31 3.30
N PRO A 5 -16.39 -15.38 2.01
CA PRO A 5 -15.51 -14.92 0.98
C PRO A 5 -15.08 -13.50 1.35
N ILE A 6 -13.79 -13.27 1.37
CA ILE A 6 -13.18 -11.97 1.67
C ILE A 6 -12.31 -11.66 0.48
N SER A 7 -12.54 -10.52 -0.15
CA SER A 7 -11.63 -9.99 -1.13
C SER A 7 -10.44 -9.33 -0.44
N THR A 8 -9.25 -9.56 -0.94
CA THR A 8 -8.02 -9.11 -0.28
C THR A 8 -7.20 -8.19 -1.17
N HIS A 9 -7.01 -6.96 -0.70
CA HIS A 9 -6.39 -5.87 -1.46
C HIS A 9 -5.15 -5.36 -0.74
N ALA A 10 -4.03 -5.30 -1.45
CA ALA A 10 -2.85 -4.56 -1.01
C ALA A 10 -2.79 -3.23 -1.76
N VAL A 11 -2.49 -2.13 -1.05
CA VAL A 11 -2.36 -0.78 -1.61
C VAL A 11 -1.06 -0.16 -1.11
N HIS A 12 -0.31 0.49 -2.01
CA HIS A 12 0.93 1.16 -1.63
C HIS A 12 1.26 2.29 -2.61
N ASN A 13 1.40 3.50 -2.11
CA ASN A 13 1.76 4.68 -2.91
C ASN A 13 3.27 4.75 -3.22
N ASN A 14 3.88 3.61 -3.50
CA ASN A 14 5.24 3.46 -3.98
C ASN A 14 5.32 2.31 -4.99
N GLU A 15 6.48 2.12 -5.62
CA GLU A 15 6.71 1.14 -6.68
C GLU A 15 6.38 -0.30 -6.26
N ALA A 16 5.75 -1.04 -7.17
CA ALA A 16 5.38 -2.45 -6.98
C ALA A 16 6.56 -3.38 -6.63
N ASN A 17 7.73 -3.04 -7.13
CA ASN A 17 8.94 -3.85 -6.92
C ASN A 17 9.71 -3.47 -5.65
N PHE A 18 9.34 -2.38 -4.97
CA PHE A 18 9.98 -1.96 -3.74
C PHE A 18 9.84 -3.05 -2.67
N TYR A 19 10.95 -3.46 -2.05
CA TYR A 19 11.05 -4.64 -1.16
C TYR A 19 10.49 -5.94 -1.75
N GLY A 20 10.34 -6.06 -3.07
CA GLY A 20 9.83 -7.26 -3.72
C GLY A 20 8.35 -7.55 -3.47
N ARG A 21 7.55 -6.55 -3.09
CA ARG A 21 6.12 -6.68 -2.72
C ARG A 21 5.30 -7.44 -3.74
N ARG A 22 5.48 -7.15 -5.02
CA ARG A 22 4.83 -7.88 -6.12
C ARG A 22 5.01 -9.40 -6.06
N SER A 23 6.14 -9.87 -5.53
CA SER A 23 6.43 -11.29 -5.37
C SER A 23 5.96 -11.83 -4.03
N VAL A 24 5.90 -11.00 -3.00
CA VAL A 24 5.55 -11.38 -1.63
C VAL A 24 4.04 -11.48 -1.45
N PHE A 25 3.28 -10.47 -1.85
CA PHE A 25 1.84 -10.38 -1.59
C PHE A 25 1.00 -11.56 -2.10
N PRO A 26 1.24 -12.14 -3.29
CA PRO A 26 0.49 -13.34 -3.70
C PRO A 26 0.76 -14.56 -2.81
N ASN A 27 1.92 -14.62 -2.12
CA ASN A 27 2.20 -15.68 -1.14
C ASN A 27 1.58 -15.38 0.25
N LEU A 28 1.15 -14.15 0.49
CA LEU A 28 0.39 -13.75 1.67
C LEU A 28 -1.13 -13.88 1.47
N GLY A 29 -1.57 -14.19 0.25
CA GLY A 29 -2.98 -14.44 -0.03
C GLY A 29 -3.73 -13.26 -0.64
N PHE A 30 -3.04 -12.18 -1.06
CA PHE A 30 -3.71 -11.04 -1.69
C PHE A 30 -4.21 -11.36 -3.10
N ASP A 31 -5.42 -10.88 -3.43
CA ASP A 31 -6.07 -11.01 -4.74
C ASP A 31 -5.69 -9.87 -5.67
N THR A 32 -5.49 -8.66 -5.14
CA THR A 32 -5.02 -7.49 -5.90
C THR A 32 -3.89 -6.77 -5.21
N PHE A 33 -3.06 -6.08 -6.01
CA PHE A 33 -2.07 -5.13 -5.50
C PHE A 33 -2.06 -3.86 -6.35
N THR A 34 -2.50 -2.75 -5.77
CA THR A 34 -2.45 -1.41 -6.35
C THR A 34 -1.22 -0.69 -5.83
N SER A 35 -0.24 -0.49 -6.69
CA SER A 35 0.98 0.28 -6.43
C SER A 35 0.90 1.64 -7.14
N GLU A 36 1.86 2.54 -6.90
CA GLU A 36 1.86 3.89 -7.49
C GLU A 36 1.69 3.90 -9.00
N GLU A 37 2.16 2.87 -9.70
CA GLU A 37 2.04 2.74 -11.15
C GLU A 37 0.60 2.54 -11.63
N TYR A 38 -0.31 2.22 -10.72
CA TYR A 38 -1.75 2.06 -10.97
C TYR A 38 -2.60 3.19 -10.40
N MET A 39 -1.96 4.28 -9.92
CA MET A 39 -2.62 5.44 -9.33
C MET A 39 -2.49 6.67 -10.22
N GLU A 40 -3.45 7.57 -10.14
CA GLU A 40 -3.41 8.88 -10.79
C GLU A 40 -2.61 9.88 -9.93
N ASN A 41 -1.30 9.67 -9.87
CA ASN A 41 -0.38 10.38 -8.97
C ASN A 41 0.31 11.60 -9.61
N GLU A 42 -0.22 12.13 -10.70
CA GLU A 42 0.35 13.30 -11.37
C GLU A 42 0.36 14.52 -10.43
N ASN A 43 1.54 15.12 -10.24
CA ASN A 43 1.77 16.28 -9.36
C ASN A 43 1.47 16.03 -7.86
N LEU A 44 1.42 14.78 -7.42
CA LEU A 44 1.18 14.39 -6.02
C LEU A 44 2.46 13.91 -5.30
N GLN A 45 3.63 14.36 -5.71
CA GLN A 45 4.88 14.02 -5.03
C GLN A 45 5.25 15.07 -3.99
N ASN A 46 5.90 14.62 -2.91
CA ASN A 46 6.57 15.50 -1.97
C ASN A 46 7.94 15.95 -2.54
N PRO A 47 8.67 16.87 -1.89
CA PRO A 47 9.96 17.37 -2.40
C PRO A 47 11.04 16.30 -2.63
N LEU A 48 10.94 15.13 -2.00
CA LEU A 48 11.85 13.99 -2.22
C LEU A 48 11.35 13.02 -3.30
N GLY A 49 10.22 13.32 -3.96
CA GLY A 49 9.67 12.49 -5.01
C GLY A 49 8.79 11.33 -4.54
N TRP A 50 8.50 11.22 -3.25
CA TRP A 50 7.53 10.24 -2.74
C TRP A 50 6.11 10.69 -3.04
N VAL A 51 5.26 9.76 -3.46
CA VAL A 51 3.83 10.04 -3.66
C VAL A 51 3.17 10.33 -2.32
N LYS A 52 2.40 11.41 -2.24
CA LYS A 52 1.71 11.82 -1.01
C LYS A 52 0.64 10.82 -0.60
N ASP A 53 0.46 10.66 0.72
CA ASP A 53 -0.48 9.69 1.30
C ASP A 53 -1.95 10.06 1.05
N SER A 54 -2.26 11.32 0.72
CA SER A 54 -3.62 11.76 0.39
C SER A 54 -4.29 10.96 -0.74
N ILE A 55 -3.52 10.38 -1.67
CA ILE A 55 -4.04 9.52 -2.74
C ILE A 55 -4.68 8.23 -2.20
N LEU A 56 -4.25 7.78 -1.02
CA LEU A 56 -4.65 6.49 -0.47
C LEU A 56 -6.11 6.43 -0.05
N THR A 57 -6.74 7.57 0.30
CA THR A 57 -8.18 7.60 0.63
C THR A 57 -9.01 7.08 -0.52
N ASP A 58 -8.84 7.63 -1.72
CA ASP A 58 -9.58 7.20 -2.91
C ASP A 58 -9.27 5.74 -3.28
N GLU A 59 -8.01 5.32 -3.19
CA GLU A 59 -7.62 3.95 -3.52
C GLU A 59 -8.19 2.92 -2.53
N ILE A 60 -8.30 3.26 -1.24
CA ILE A 60 -8.96 2.42 -0.23
C ILE A 60 -10.46 2.32 -0.53
N LEU A 61 -11.14 3.43 -0.79
CA LEU A 61 -12.56 3.44 -1.12
C LEU A 61 -12.85 2.66 -2.40
N LYS A 62 -12.02 2.79 -3.44
CA LYS A 62 -12.13 1.96 -4.66
C LYS A 62 -12.04 0.46 -4.36
N CYS A 63 -11.19 0.05 -3.41
CA CYS A 63 -11.12 -1.36 -2.99
C CYS A 63 -12.43 -1.80 -2.33
N LEU A 64 -12.93 -1.02 -1.38
CA LEU A 64 -14.18 -1.31 -0.67
C LEU A 64 -15.40 -1.34 -1.60
N ASP A 65 -15.41 -0.51 -2.65
CA ASP A 65 -16.50 -0.45 -3.65
C ASP A 65 -16.37 -1.52 -4.75
N SER A 66 -15.28 -2.29 -4.77
CA SER A 66 -14.98 -3.19 -5.91
C SER A 66 -15.71 -4.52 -5.86
N THR A 67 -16.20 -4.93 -4.70
CA THR A 67 -16.91 -6.20 -4.50
C THR A 67 -18.17 -5.99 -3.63
N GLU A 68 -19.09 -6.97 -3.65
CA GLU A 68 -20.24 -7.00 -2.75
C GLU A 68 -19.94 -7.80 -1.46
N GLU A 69 -18.75 -8.34 -1.35
CA GLU A 69 -18.31 -9.21 -0.26
C GLU A 69 -17.43 -8.40 0.71
N PRO A 70 -17.29 -8.81 1.96
CA PRO A 70 -16.37 -8.14 2.90
C PRO A 70 -14.95 -8.07 2.35
N ASP A 71 -14.29 -6.94 2.55
CA ASP A 71 -12.94 -6.67 2.06
C ASP A 71 -11.91 -6.63 3.20
N TYR A 72 -10.71 -7.07 2.90
CA TYR A 72 -9.52 -6.83 3.69
C TYR A 72 -8.54 -5.97 2.90
N VAL A 73 -8.37 -4.72 3.29
CA VAL A 73 -7.48 -3.78 2.63
C VAL A 73 -6.23 -3.55 3.49
N TYR A 74 -5.07 -3.92 2.98
CA TYR A 74 -3.77 -3.68 3.61
C TYR A 74 -3.05 -2.54 2.90
N THR A 75 -3.01 -1.38 3.55
CA THR A 75 -2.42 -0.16 2.98
C THR A 75 -1.08 0.15 3.64
N ILE A 76 -0.08 0.49 2.83
CA ILE A 76 1.24 0.96 3.28
C ILE A 76 1.43 2.37 2.75
N SER A 77 1.62 3.35 3.63
CA SER A 77 1.98 4.72 3.29
C SER A 77 3.50 4.88 3.16
N VAL A 78 3.96 5.87 2.40
CA VAL A 78 5.40 6.08 2.18
C VAL A 78 5.86 7.51 2.43
N GLN A 79 4.96 8.48 2.51
CA GLN A 79 5.31 9.90 2.53
C GLN A 79 6.24 10.28 3.69
N GLY A 80 6.06 9.68 4.86
CA GLY A 80 6.91 9.89 6.03
C GLY A 80 8.20 9.06 6.08
N HIS A 81 8.49 8.26 5.03
CA HIS A 81 9.67 7.39 4.97
C HIS A 81 10.98 8.19 4.97
N GLY A 82 12.07 7.58 5.47
CA GLY A 82 13.39 8.18 5.68
C GLY A 82 14.06 8.80 4.45
N ASP A 83 15.33 9.12 4.56
CA ASP A 83 16.13 10.01 3.73
C ASP A 83 15.81 11.50 3.97
N TYR A 84 15.70 11.86 5.24
CA TYR A 84 15.41 13.24 5.65
C TYR A 84 16.53 14.17 5.25
N PRO A 85 16.23 15.32 4.57
CA PRO A 85 17.21 16.25 4.05
C PRO A 85 17.96 16.98 5.18
N SER A 86 19.26 17.17 4.98
CA SER A 86 20.13 17.92 5.90
C SER A 86 20.11 19.43 5.68
N GLU A 87 19.39 19.88 4.64
CA GLU A 87 19.23 21.28 4.27
C GLU A 87 17.74 21.62 4.13
N PRO A 88 17.33 22.89 4.28
CA PRO A 88 15.94 23.30 4.08
C PRO A 88 15.51 23.05 2.63
N ILE A 89 14.44 22.27 2.43
CA ILE A 89 13.85 22.01 1.10
C ILE A 89 12.36 22.34 1.03
N LEU A 90 11.75 22.73 2.15
CA LEU A 90 10.35 23.13 2.21
C LEU A 90 10.24 24.64 2.00
N ASP A 91 9.48 25.08 0.99
CA ASP A 91 9.32 26.51 0.71
C ASP A 91 8.55 27.25 1.82
N ASN A 92 7.53 26.66 2.39
CA ASN A 92 6.69 27.24 3.44
C ASN A 92 6.24 26.14 4.42
N PRO A 93 7.10 25.69 5.33
CA PRO A 93 6.73 24.64 6.28
C PRO A 93 5.59 25.10 7.19
N ALA A 94 4.59 24.25 7.39
CA ALA A 94 3.50 24.51 8.35
C ALA A 94 4.00 24.47 9.80
N ILE A 95 5.04 23.69 10.05
CA ILE A 95 5.69 23.52 11.35
C ILE A 95 7.18 23.83 11.18
N THR A 96 7.71 24.74 12.00
CA THR A 96 9.14 25.04 12.04
C THR A 96 9.80 24.35 13.25
N VAL A 97 11.01 23.83 13.06
CA VAL A 97 11.79 23.18 14.09
C VAL A 97 13.10 23.93 14.33
N SER A 98 13.48 24.08 15.59
CA SER A 98 14.74 24.70 15.99
C SER A 98 15.18 24.20 17.37
N GLY A 99 16.49 24.25 17.64
CA GLY A 99 17.05 23.93 18.95
C GLY A 99 17.60 22.50 19.08
N SER A 100 17.70 21.77 17.98
CA SER A 100 18.46 20.51 17.94
C SER A 100 19.98 20.79 18.10
N PRO A 101 20.79 19.76 18.40
CA PRO A 101 22.24 19.93 18.51
C PRO A 101 22.94 20.50 17.27
N THR A 102 22.34 20.35 16.09
CA THR A 102 22.86 20.87 14.82
C THR A 102 21.72 21.38 13.93
N GLU A 103 22.01 22.37 13.06
CA GLU A 103 21.05 22.87 12.05
C GLU A 103 20.62 21.76 11.07
N GLU A 104 21.53 20.85 10.72
CA GLU A 104 21.19 19.67 9.90
C GLU A 104 20.08 18.83 10.55
N LEU A 105 20.13 18.63 11.86
CA LEU A 105 19.12 17.87 12.57
C LEU A 105 17.79 18.63 12.69
N ASP A 106 17.83 19.96 12.84
CA ASP A 106 16.64 20.81 12.75
C ASP A 106 15.94 20.64 11.39
N CYS A 107 16.69 20.66 10.27
CA CYS A 107 16.16 20.46 8.93
C CYS A 107 15.50 19.08 8.76
N LYS A 108 16.14 18.02 9.25
CA LYS A 108 15.59 16.65 9.21
C LYS A 108 14.29 16.54 9.98
N TRP A 109 14.25 17.09 11.19
CA TRP A 109 13.03 17.10 12.00
C TRP A 109 11.94 17.96 11.39
N GLU A 110 12.27 19.15 10.89
CA GLU A 110 11.30 20.04 10.23
C GLU A 110 10.66 19.35 9.02
N TYR A 111 11.46 18.71 8.17
CA TYR A 111 10.94 17.93 7.06
C TYR A 111 10.00 16.83 7.55
N TYR A 112 10.46 15.99 8.47
CA TYR A 112 9.69 14.85 8.99
C TYR A 112 8.34 15.27 9.60
N VAL A 113 8.34 16.25 10.50
CA VAL A 113 7.09 16.67 11.16
C VAL A 113 6.07 17.28 10.18
N ASN A 114 6.54 17.91 9.10
CA ASN A 114 5.65 18.40 8.05
C ASN A 114 5.09 17.26 7.20
N GLN A 115 5.84 16.18 6.95
CA GLN A 115 5.29 14.99 6.31
C GLN A 115 4.25 14.31 7.21
N ILE A 116 4.49 14.20 8.51
CA ILE A 116 3.53 13.67 9.48
C ILE A 116 2.29 14.57 9.60
N HIS A 117 2.45 15.89 9.51
CA HIS A 117 1.32 16.82 9.49
C HIS A 117 0.41 16.59 8.26
N GLU A 118 0.98 16.37 7.07
CA GLU A 118 0.20 16.03 5.88
C GLU A 118 -0.44 14.63 6.00
N MET A 119 0.26 13.67 6.60
CA MET A 119 -0.28 12.34 6.88
C MET A 119 -1.47 12.41 7.88
N ASP A 120 -1.42 13.28 8.89
CA ASP A 120 -2.54 13.51 9.83
C ASP A 120 -3.79 14.05 9.08
N GLN A 121 -3.58 14.93 8.09
CA GLN A 121 -4.67 15.38 7.21
C GLN A 121 -5.27 14.23 6.40
N PHE A 122 -4.43 13.36 5.82
CA PHE A 122 -4.87 12.14 5.14
C PHE A 122 -5.68 11.24 6.07
N VAL A 123 -5.20 11.00 7.30
CA VAL A 123 -5.92 10.18 8.28
C VAL A 123 -7.29 10.78 8.59
N LYS A 124 -7.38 12.10 8.73
CA LYS A 124 -8.67 12.79 8.90
C LYS A 124 -9.60 12.57 7.71
N GLU A 125 -9.12 12.79 6.50
CA GLU A 125 -9.91 12.59 5.27
C GLU A 125 -10.42 11.15 5.16
N LEU A 126 -9.55 10.17 5.43
CA LEU A 126 -9.91 8.76 5.41
C LEU A 126 -10.96 8.44 6.47
N THR A 127 -10.78 8.89 7.72
CA THR A 127 -11.73 8.61 8.80
C THR A 127 -13.06 9.31 8.57
N ASP A 128 -13.09 10.52 8.02
CA ASP A 128 -14.32 11.22 7.65
C ASP A 128 -15.07 10.43 6.55
N ALA A 129 -14.37 9.96 5.53
CA ALA A 129 -14.96 9.16 4.45
C ALA A 129 -15.50 7.81 4.95
N LEU A 130 -14.75 7.13 5.81
CA LEU A 130 -15.16 5.83 6.37
C LEU A 130 -16.29 5.97 7.41
N ALA A 131 -16.43 7.12 8.08
CA ALA A 131 -17.53 7.37 9.01
C ALA A 131 -18.88 7.40 8.29
N ASP A 132 -18.90 7.88 7.05
CA ASP A 132 -20.10 7.96 6.21
C ASP A 132 -20.26 6.73 5.29
N TYR A 133 -19.33 5.78 5.34
CA TYR A 133 -19.37 4.57 4.51
C TYR A 133 -20.55 3.67 4.93
N PRO A 134 -21.30 3.09 3.96
CA PRO A 134 -22.57 2.41 4.27
C PRO A 134 -22.41 1.04 4.97
N GLU A 135 -21.21 0.50 5.01
CA GLU A 135 -20.91 -0.79 5.64
C GLU A 135 -20.13 -0.62 6.94
N ASP A 136 -20.08 -1.68 7.74
CA ASP A 136 -19.29 -1.74 8.97
C ASP A 136 -17.79 -1.76 8.64
N VAL A 137 -17.04 -0.79 9.15
CA VAL A 137 -15.59 -0.64 8.89
C VAL A 137 -14.82 -0.63 10.20
N ILE A 138 -13.71 -1.38 10.22
CA ILE A 138 -12.65 -1.25 11.21
C ILE A 138 -11.37 -0.80 10.51
N LEU A 139 -10.81 0.32 10.95
CA LEU A 139 -9.52 0.83 10.51
C LEU A 139 -8.48 0.61 11.62
N VAL A 140 -7.38 -0.07 11.27
CA VAL A 140 -6.23 -0.26 12.17
C VAL A 140 -5.04 0.49 11.60
N MET A 141 -4.53 1.44 12.36
CA MET A 141 -3.35 2.22 11.98
C MET A 141 -2.23 1.96 12.99
N TYR A 142 -1.01 1.79 12.51
CA TYR A 142 0.16 1.63 13.36
C TYR A 142 1.43 2.09 12.63
N GLY A 143 2.40 2.60 13.40
CA GLY A 143 3.75 2.82 12.89
C GLY A 143 4.52 1.50 12.87
N ASP A 144 5.23 1.23 11.79
CA ASP A 144 6.07 0.03 11.66
C ASP A 144 7.40 0.19 12.42
N HIS A 145 7.95 1.40 12.48
CA HIS A 145 9.16 1.76 13.24
C HIS A 145 9.23 3.29 13.48
N LEU A 146 10.13 3.70 14.36
CA LEU A 146 10.46 5.11 14.58
C LEU A 146 11.25 5.70 13.41
N PRO A 147 11.26 7.05 13.23
CA PRO A 147 12.03 7.70 12.19
C PRO A 147 13.54 7.48 12.38
N THR A 148 14.28 7.40 11.27
CA THR A 148 15.74 7.17 11.25
C THR A 148 16.54 8.43 11.58
N MET A 149 16.31 9.01 12.76
CA MET A 149 16.95 10.24 13.26
C MET A 149 18.13 9.99 14.20
N GLY A 150 18.62 8.73 14.26
CA GLY A 150 19.69 8.36 15.19
C GLY A 150 19.27 8.33 16.65
N LEU A 151 17.98 8.14 16.93
CA LEU A 151 17.43 8.06 18.29
C LEU A 151 18.05 6.91 19.08
N THR A 152 18.32 7.16 20.34
CA THR A 152 18.77 6.17 21.33
C THR A 152 17.68 5.93 22.37
N VAL A 153 17.85 4.93 23.22
CA VAL A 153 16.91 4.66 24.33
C VAL A 153 16.84 5.82 25.33
N GLU A 154 17.91 6.63 25.43
CA GLU A 154 17.98 7.80 26.31
C GLU A 154 17.07 8.94 25.81
N ASP A 155 16.88 9.04 24.50
CA ASP A 155 16.05 10.07 23.87
C ASP A 155 14.54 9.80 24.00
N LEU A 156 14.17 8.58 24.37
CA LEU A 156 12.77 8.15 24.46
C LEU A 156 12.28 8.12 25.91
N GLU A 157 11.08 8.63 26.13
CA GLU A 157 10.42 8.60 27.45
C GLU A 157 10.19 7.15 27.94
N ASN A 158 9.69 6.28 27.05
CA ASN A 158 9.40 4.88 27.33
C ASN A 158 10.62 3.96 27.34
N LYS A 159 11.80 4.44 26.91
CA LYS A 159 13.06 3.68 26.80
C LYS A 159 13.02 2.46 25.84
N TYR A 160 12.09 2.42 24.88
CA TYR A 160 11.94 1.32 23.91
C TYR A 160 12.03 1.82 22.47
N LEU A 161 13.13 1.52 21.76
CA LEU A 161 13.34 1.90 20.36
C LEU A 161 12.41 1.16 19.36
N PHE A 162 11.84 0.04 19.76
CA PHE A 162 11.02 -0.81 18.89
C PHE A 162 9.53 -0.77 19.25
N GLN A 163 9.14 0.19 20.08
CA GLN A 163 7.74 0.43 20.40
C GLN A 163 7.22 1.58 19.54
N THR A 164 6.07 1.35 18.93
CA THR A 164 5.26 2.34 18.21
C THR A 164 3.85 2.33 18.75
N GLU A 165 3.07 3.33 18.35
CA GLU A 165 1.66 3.41 18.71
C GLU A 165 0.79 2.73 17.64
N TYR A 166 -0.39 2.24 18.07
CA TYR A 166 -1.44 1.79 17.18
C TYR A 166 -2.79 2.35 17.60
N VAL A 167 -3.69 2.50 16.65
CA VAL A 167 -5.06 2.94 16.84
C VAL A 167 -6.01 1.98 16.16
N ILE A 168 -7.09 1.60 16.83
CA ILE A 168 -8.24 0.91 16.23
C ILE A 168 -9.39 1.91 16.23
N TRP A 169 -9.86 2.24 15.04
CA TRP A 169 -11.01 3.10 14.79
C TRP A 169 -12.11 2.29 14.09
N ASP A 170 -13.37 2.60 14.34
CA ASP A 170 -14.51 1.96 13.68
C ASP A 170 -15.70 2.93 13.53
N ASN A 171 -16.61 2.64 12.59
CA ASN A 171 -17.87 3.35 12.43
C ASN A 171 -19.05 2.63 13.10
N MET A 172 -18.81 1.53 13.83
CA MET A 172 -19.84 0.70 14.48
C MET A 172 -20.11 1.07 15.93
N GLY A 173 -19.26 1.89 16.55
CA GLY A 173 -19.35 2.28 17.95
C GLY A 173 -18.87 1.20 18.93
N LEU A 174 -17.82 0.48 18.60
CA LEU A 174 -17.19 -0.50 19.48
C LEU A 174 -16.63 0.16 20.73
N THR A 175 -16.67 -0.56 21.84
CA THR A 175 -16.15 -0.05 23.11
C THR A 175 -14.64 0.21 23.01
N LYS A 176 -14.23 1.44 23.34
CA LYS A 176 -12.82 1.83 23.43
C LYS A 176 -12.09 0.96 24.47
N LYS A 177 -10.90 0.49 24.10
CA LYS A 177 -10.03 -0.30 24.95
C LYS A 177 -8.57 0.07 24.68
N ASP A 178 -7.88 0.51 25.72
CA ASP A 178 -6.44 0.78 25.65
C ASP A 178 -5.69 -0.47 26.14
N GLU A 179 -4.81 -1.02 25.32
CA GLU A 179 -4.06 -2.23 25.63
C GLU A 179 -2.71 -2.25 24.90
N ASN A 180 -1.67 -2.66 25.60
CA ASN A 180 -0.37 -2.91 24.98
C ASN A 180 -0.36 -4.30 24.35
N LEU A 181 -0.02 -4.35 23.06
CA LEU A 181 0.03 -5.58 22.28
C LEU A 181 1.39 -5.71 21.58
N ALA A 182 1.84 -6.93 21.39
CA ALA A 182 2.87 -7.19 20.39
C ALA A 182 2.24 -7.07 18.98
N SER A 183 3.00 -6.58 18.00
CA SER A 183 2.49 -6.34 16.63
C SER A 183 1.77 -7.56 16.03
N TYR A 184 2.28 -8.77 16.28
CA TYR A 184 1.69 -10.03 15.81
C TYR A 184 0.37 -10.41 16.53
N GLN A 185 -0.06 -9.67 17.55
CA GLN A 185 -1.33 -9.89 18.28
C GLN A 185 -2.44 -8.95 17.80
N ILE A 186 -2.11 -7.85 17.13
CA ILE A 186 -3.09 -6.80 16.75
C ILE A 186 -4.25 -7.40 15.93
N ALA A 187 -3.96 -8.17 14.89
CA ALA A 187 -5.01 -8.77 14.06
C ALA A 187 -5.94 -9.68 14.85
N ALA A 188 -5.40 -10.45 15.80
CA ALA A 188 -6.20 -11.33 16.65
C ALA A 188 -7.09 -10.54 17.62
N GLU A 189 -6.64 -9.41 18.16
CA GLU A 189 -7.44 -8.52 18.98
C GLU A 189 -8.57 -7.89 18.18
N VAL A 190 -8.29 -7.40 16.96
CA VAL A 190 -9.31 -6.81 16.08
C VAL A 190 -10.42 -7.83 15.78
N LEU A 191 -10.04 -9.05 15.39
CA LEU A 191 -11.00 -10.12 15.11
C LEU A 191 -11.82 -10.51 16.35
N ASP A 192 -11.19 -10.53 17.53
CA ASP A 192 -11.87 -10.83 18.80
C ASP A 192 -12.95 -9.77 19.11
N ARG A 193 -12.69 -8.49 18.87
CA ARG A 193 -13.65 -7.38 19.07
C ARG A 193 -14.93 -7.51 18.26
N VAL A 194 -14.86 -8.14 17.11
CA VAL A 194 -16.02 -8.39 16.21
C VAL A 194 -16.52 -9.83 16.27
N GLY A 195 -16.07 -10.62 17.24
CA GLY A 195 -16.55 -11.97 17.46
C GLY A 195 -16.08 -13.00 16.43
N ILE A 196 -15.01 -12.70 15.69
CA ILE A 196 -14.42 -13.63 14.72
C ILE A 196 -13.33 -14.44 15.40
N HIS A 197 -13.58 -15.74 15.55
CA HIS A 197 -12.69 -16.69 16.24
C HIS A 197 -12.26 -17.80 15.29
N GLU A 198 -11.83 -17.44 14.07
CA GLU A 198 -11.41 -18.36 13.03
C GLU A 198 -9.88 -18.31 12.81
N GLY A 199 -9.33 -19.31 12.11
CA GLY A 199 -7.91 -19.41 11.84
C GLY A 199 -7.08 -19.90 13.04
N THR A 200 -6.14 -20.79 12.79
CA THR A 200 -5.34 -21.46 13.84
C THR A 200 -4.53 -20.48 14.67
N ILE A 201 -3.81 -19.58 14.03
CA ILE A 201 -2.95 -18.58 14.70
C ILE A 201 -3.79 -17.56 15.46
N MET A 202 -4.89 -17.06 14.86
CA MET A 202 -5.77 -16.08 15.50
C MET A 202 -6.42 -16.67 16.76
N LYS A 203 -6.98 -17.89 16.68
CA LYS A 203 -7.50 -18.61 17.86
C LYS A 203 -6.43 -18.82 18.93
N TYR A 204 -5.22 -19.14 18.54
CA TYR A 204 -4.12 -19.29 19.48
C TYR A 204 -3.86 -18.00 20.26
N HIS A 205 -3.70 -16.87 19.57
CA HIS A 205 -3.49 -15.58 20.21
C HIS A 205 -4.66 -15.19 21.11
N GLN A 206 -5.89 -15.32 20.64
CA GLN A 206 -7.09 -14.99 21.44
C GLN A 206 -7.20 -15.83 22.71
N ALA A 207 -6.96 -17.13 22.63
CA ALA A 207 -7.13 -18.05 23.74
C ALA A 207 -5.94 -18.13 24.70
N ARG A 208 -4.72 -17.84 24.24
CA ARG A 208 -3.49 -18.20 24.96
C ARG A 208 -2.60 -17.03 25.34
N ARG A 209 -2.80 -15.80 24.80
CA ARG A 209 -1.91 -14.65 24.99
C ARG A 209 -1.56 -14.33 26.44
N ASN A 210 -2.45 -14.65 27.39
CA ASN A 210 -2.27 -14.40 28.82
C ASN A 210 -1.78 -15.64 29.60
N THR A 211 -1.39 -16.72 28.92
CA THR A 211 -0.93 -17.94 29.60
C THR A 211 0.59 -17.96 29.78
N LYS A 212 1.07 -18.65 30.81
CA LYS A 212 2.50 -18.71 31.15
C LYS A 212 3.39 -19.24 30.03
N ASN A 213 2.89 -20.18 29.23
CA ASN A 213 3.67 -20.85 28.18
C ASN A 213 3.44 -20.24 26.80
N TYR A 214 2.78 -19.08 26.72
CA TYR A 214 2.37 -18.48 25.45
C TYR A 214 3.48 -18.41 24.41
N GLN A 215 4.65 -17.87 24.75
CA GLN A 215 5.76 -17.72 23.79
C GLN A 215 6.31 -19.07 23.32
N VAL A 216 6.53 -20.01 24.22
CA VAL A 216 7.09 -21.34 23.90
C VAL A 216 6.14 -22.14 23.01
N ASP A 217 4.84 -22.10 23.33
CA ASP A 217 3.82 -22.77 22.52
C ASP A 217 3.66 -22.11 21.15
N LEU A 218 3.79 -20.76 21.06
CA LEU A 218 3.76 -20.01 19.80
C LEU A 218 4.95 -20.38 18.90
N GLU A 219 6.16 -20.43 19.46
CA GLU A 219 7.37 -20.84 18.73
C GLU A 219 7.22 -22.27 18.21
N THR A 220 6.64 -23.17 19.00
CA THR A 220 6.38 -24.55 18.58
C THR A 220 5.39 -24.62 17.43
N LEU A 221 4.30 -23.82 17.51
CA LEU A 221 3.29 -23.73 16.44
C LEU A 221 3.88 -23.13 15.17
N GLN A 222 4.67 -22.07 15.27
CA GLN A 222 5.37 -21.45 14.14
C GLN A 222 6.33 -22.45 13.47
N TYR A 223 7.09 -23.21 14.28
CA TYR A 223 7.97 -24.24 13.75
C TYR A 223 7.20 -25.31 12.98
N ASP A 224 6.08 -25.82 13.52
CA ASP A 224 5.25 -26.81 12.82
C ASP A 224 4.72 -26.29 11.49
N VAL A 225 4.27 -25.03 11.45
CA VAL A 225 3.71 -24.41 10.24
C VAL A 225 4.76 -24.18 9.17
N LEU A 226 5.93 -23.65 9.55
CA LEU A 226 6.96 -23.19 8.60
C LEU A 226 7.92 -24.31 8.18
N TYR A 227 8.32 -25.16 9.10
CA TYR A 227 9.41 -26.15 8.91
C TYR A 227 9.01 -27.59 9.26
N GLY A 228 7.93 -27.77 10.02
CA GLY A 228 7.43 -29.04 10.50
C GLY A 228 6.55 -29.78 9.50
N LYS A 229 5.73 -30.67 10.02
CA LYS A 229 4.78 -31.48 9.24
C LYS A 229 3.39 -30.86 9.13
N ARG A 230 3.21 -29.62 9.60
CA ARG A 230 1.95 -28.87 9.59
C ARG A 230 0.81 -29.63 10.29
N TYR A 231 1.08 -30.24 11.41
CA TYR A 231 0.07 -30.96 12.19
C TYR A 231 -1.12 -30.06 12.57
N ALA A 232 -0.86 -28.77 12.81
CA ALA A 232 -1.89 -27.76 13.05
C ALA A 232 -2.90 -27.62 11.89
N TYR A 233 -2.54 -28.05 10.68
CA TYR A 233 -3.35 -28.01 9.46
C TYR A 233 -3.59 -29.40 8.85
N GLY A 234 -3.46 -30.47 9.67
CA GLY A 234 -3.67 -31.85 9.21
C GLY A 234 -2.64 -32.35 8.19
N GLY A 235 -1.48 -31.70 8.10
CA GLY A 235 -0.42 -32.02 7.15
C GLY A 235 -0.54 -31.28 5.80
N GLU A 236 -1.61 -30.52 5.61
CA GLU A 236 -1.84 -29.73 4.39
C GLU A 236 -1.15 -28.37 4.44
N ASN A 237 -0.91 -27.77 3.28
CA ASN A 237 -0.53 -26.35 3.18
C ASN A 237 -1.75 -25.50 2.87
N PRO A 238 -2.34 -24.77 3.85
CA PRO A 238 -3.52 -23.95 3.61
C PRO A 238 -3.18 -22.63 2.87
N PHE A 239 -1.89 -22.31 2.70
CA PHE A 239 -1.43 -21.03 2.15
C PHE A 239 -1.04 -21.19 0.69
N ALA A 240 -2.02 -21.40 -0.19
CA ALA A 240 -1.78 -21.41 -1.62
C ALA A 240 -1.46 -20.00 -2.11
N ARG A 241 -0.50 -19.88 -3.02
CA ARG A 241 -0.22 -18.62 -3.70
C ARG A 241 -1.42 -18.21 -4.56
N THR A 242 -1.87 -16.96 -4.45
CA THR A 242 -2.94 -16.41 -5.28
C THR A 242 -2.44 -16.07 -6.69
N LYS A 243 -3.38 -15.93 -7.62
CA LYS A 243 -3.15 -15.35 -8.95
C LYS A 243 -3.32 -13.82 -8.88
N MET A 244 -2.62 -13.19 -7.93
CA MET A 244 -2.76 -11.77 -7.65
C MET A 244 -2.71 -10.92 -8.93
N LYS A 245 -3.71 -10.06 -9.08
CA LYS A 245 -3.80 -9.07 -10.13
C LYS A 245 -3.06 -7.79 -9.71
N MET A 246 -2.34 -7.18 -10.64
CA MET A 246 -1.76 -5.87 -10.44
C MET A 246 -2.78 -4.80 -10.83
N GLY A 247 -3.00 -3.84 -9.91
CA GLY A 247 -4.09 -2.88 -9.99
C GLY A 247 -5.46 -3.50 -9.69
N LEU A 248 -6.42 -2.67 -9.34
CA LEU A 248 -7.78 -3.11 -9.03
C LEU A 248 -8.57 -3.40 -10.31
N TYR A 249 -8.42 -2.57 -11.34
CA TYR A 249 -9.09 -2.67 -12.62
C TYR A 249 -8.11 -2.99 -13.75
N ASP A 250 -8.61 -3.61 -14.81
CA ASP A 250 -7.79 -3.90 -15.99
C ASP A 250 -7.54 -2.63 -16.80
N VAL A 251 -6.31 -2.46 -17.22
CA VAL A 251 -5.96 -1.43 -18.22
C VAL A 251 -6.31 -1.99 -19.59
N THR A 252 -7.19 -1.32 -20.34
CA THR A 252 -7.61 -1.75 -21.67
C THR A 252 -7.08 -0.82 -22.75
N LEU A 253 -6.90 -1.35 -23.95
CA LEU A 253 -6.67 -0.62 -25.18
C LEU A 253 -7.85 -0.89 -26.10
N ASP A 254 -8.70 0.12 -26.34
CA ASP A 254 -9.97 -0.05 -27.06
C ASP A 254 -9.85 0.38 -28.52
N SER A 255 -9.17 1.50 -28.79
CA SER A 255 -9.00 2.01 -30.15
C SER A 255 -7.77 2.90 -30.31
N ILE A 256 -7.33 3.00 -31.57
CA ILE A 256 -6.23 3.87 -31.99
C ILE A 256 -6.71 4.70 -33.17
N ARG A 257 -6.53 6.00 -33.11
CA ARG A 257 -6.96 6.94 -34.16
C ARG A 257 -5.85 7.88 -34.56
N LEU A 258 -5.50 7.90 -35.86
CA LEU A 258 -4.62 8.90 -36.43
C LEU A 258 -5.29 10.28 -36.38
N VAL A 259 -4.61 11.28 -35.83
CA VAL A 259 -5.10 12.67 -35.70
C VAL A 259 -4.25 13.66 -36.49
N SER A 260 -3.00 13.31 -36.79
CA SER A 260 -2.10 14.10 -37.64
C SER A 260 -1.21 13.17 -38.46
N ASP A 261 -1.18 13.34 -39.75
CA ASP A 261 -0.33 12.61 -40.70
C ASP A 261 1.04 13.28 -40.93
N SER A 262 1.16 14.56 -40.55
CA SER A 262 2.40 15.31 -40.70
C SER A 262 3.52 14.84 -39.76
N ASP A 263 3.15 14.32 -38.60
CA ASP A 263 4.04 13.83 -37.56
C ASP A 263 3.61 12.48 -36.99
N TRP A 264 2.66 11.80 -37.67
CA TRP A 264 2.11 10.51 -37.28
C TRP A 264 1.63 10.48 -35.82
N THR A 265 0.81 11.47 -35.41
CA THR A 265 0.23 11.54 -34.08
C THR A 265 -1.04 10.71 -34.00
N TYR A 266 -1.12 9.86 -32.97
CA TYR A 266 -2.26 8.99 -32.71
C TYR A 266 -2.80 9.22 -31.30
N TYR A 267 -4.14 9.23 -31.17
CA TYR A 267 -4.83 9.10 -29.91
C TYR A 267 -5.14 7.64 -29.65
N ILE A 268 -4.74 7.18 -28.46
CA ILE A 268 -4.96 5.83 -27.96
C ILE A 268 -6.06 5.92 -26.94
N GLN A 269 -7.19 5.28 -27.20
CA GLN A 269 -8.32 5.23 -26.27
C GLN A 269 -8.38 3.89 -25.55
N GLY A 270 -8.78 3.93 -24.28
CA GLY A 270 -8.90 2.74 -23.44
C GLY A 270 -9.42 3.11 -22.05
N THR A 271 -9.11 2.31 -21.05
CA THR A 271 -9.53 2.54 -19.67
C THR A 271 -8.40 2.31 -18.68
N ASN A 272 -8.50 2.98 -17.54
CA ASN A 272 -7.59 2.85 -16.39
C ASN A 272 -6.12 3.15 -16.73
N PHE A 273 -5.89 4.06 -17.67
CA PHE A 273 -4.56 4.59 -17.89
C PHE A 273 -4.11 5.44 -16.71
N THR A 274 -2.82 5.43 -16.44
CA THR A 274 -2.16 6.25 -15.42
C THR A 274 -0.92 6.92 -16.02
N PRO A 275 -0.26 7.85 -15.33
CA PRO A 275 1.02 8.39 -15.77
C PRO A 275 2.10 7.34 -16.06
N SER A 276 1.96 6.14 -15.50
CA SER A 276 2.85 4.98 -15.75
C SER A 276 2.45 4.12 -16.94
N SER A 277 1.34 4.44 -17.63
CA SER A 277 0.90 3.72 -18.82
C SER A 277 1.78 4.06 -20.01
N GLN A 278 2.36 3.06 -20.65
CA GLN A 278 3.25 3.25 -21.78
C GLN A 278 2.96 2.24 -22.91
N MET A 279 3.05 2.71 -24.13
CA MET A 279 2.88 1.85 -25.31
C MET A 279 4.11 0.98 -25.56
N LYS A 280 3.85 -0.23 -26.02
CA LYS A 280 4.84 -1.06 -26.74
C LYS A 280 4.41 -1.23 -28.17
N LEU A 281 5.34 -0.91 -29.08
CA LEU A 281 5.21 -1.15 -30.51
C LEU A 281 6.14 -2.31 -30.88
N ASN A 282 5.58 -3.41 -31.38
CA ASN A 282 6.33 -4.62 -31.77
C ASN A 282 7.21 -5.21 -30.63
N GLY A 283 6.83 -4.94 -29.37
CA GLY A 283 7.55 -5.39 -28.18
C GLY A 283 8.56 -4.40 -27.61
N GLU A 284 8.91 -3.35 -28.36
CA GLU A 284 9.79 -2.28 -27.91
C GLU A 284 9.02 -1.15 -27.23
N TRP A 285 9.64 -0.49 -26.25
CA TRP A 285 9.07 0.66 -25.59
C TRP A 285 8.94 1.83 -26.54
N TYR A 286 7.78 2.48 -26.52
CA TYR A 286 7.48 3.64 -27.36
C TYR A 286 7.15 4.85 -26.48
N ASP A 287 7.65 6.01 -26.89
CA ASP A 287 7.41 7.25 -26.14
C ASP A 287 5.91 7.58 -26.15
N THR A 288 5.35 7.79 -24.98
CA THR A 288 3.92 7.85 -24.75
C THR A 288 3.60 8.97 -23.78
N ALA A 289 2.74 9.89 -24.17
CA ALA A 289 2.22 10.94 -23.31
C ALA A 289 0.89 10.48 -22.68
N TYR A 290 0.81 10.54 -21.36
CA TYR A 290 -0.43 10.38 -20.62
C TYR A 290 -1.25 11.69 -20.74
N VAL A 291 -2.54 11.57 -21.00
CA VAL A 291 -3.46 12.71 -21.10
C VAL A 291 -4.58 12.59 -20.09
N SER A 292 -5.14 11.40 -19.93
CA SER A 292 -6.22 11.11 -18.99
C SER A 292 -6.35 9.60 -18.76
N PRO A 293 -7.15 9.15 -17.77
CA PRO A 293 -7.43 7.72 -17.56
C PRO A 293 -8.00 6.98 -18.77
N THR A 294 -8.40 7.70 -19.82
CA THR A 294 -8.98 7.11 -21.03
C THR A 294 -8.22 7.46 -22.30
N MET A 295 -7.13 8.24 -22.21
CA MET A 295 -6.41 8.70 -23.40
C MET A 295 -4.90 8.78 -23.19
N LEU A 296 -4.16 8.12 -24.09
CA LEU A 296 -2.72 8.31 -24.30
C LEU A 296 -2.47 8.91 -25.70
N VAL A 297 -1.30 9.50 -25.87
CA VAL A 297 -0.83 10.03 -27.17
C VAL A 297 0.53 9.47 -27.51
N ILE A 298 0.71 9.04 -28.76
CA ILE A 298 2.00 8.71 -29.35
C ILE A 298 2.20 9.46 -30.65
N SER A 299 3.46 9.70 -31.05
CA SER A 299 3.79 10.35 -32.32
C SER A 299 5.14 9.90 -32.87
N GLY A 300 5.41 10.20 -34.15
CA GLY A 300 6.71 10.02 -34.79
C GLY A 300 6.90 8.76 -35.60
N THR A 301 5.90 7.87 -35.74
CA THR A 301 5.97 6.66 -36.55
C THR A 301 4.64 6.37 -37.23
N GLU A 302 4.64 6.08 -38.50
CA GLU A 302 3.48 5.54 -39.22
C GLU A 302 3.20 4.12 -38.71
N LEU A 303 1.95 3.89 -38.22
CA LEU A 303 1.51 2.56 -37.83
C LEU A 303 0.90 1.81 -38.99
N SER A 304 1.18 0.52 -39.07
CA SER A 304 0.64 -0.40 -40.09
C SER A 304 -0.28 -1.43 -39.45
N ASP A 305 -1.12 -2.07 -40.28
CA ASP A 305 -2.03 -3.15 -39.82
C ASP A 305 -1.30 -4.39 -39.26
N PHE A 306 0.02 -4.48 -39.47
CA PHE A 306 0.85 -5.58 -39.01
C PHE A 306 1.53 -5.29 -37.67
N ASP A 307 1.44 -4.06 -37.14
CA ASP A 307 2.09 -3.68 -35.91
C ASP A 307 1.35 -4.28 -34.70
N ARG A 308 2.15 -4.75 -33.74
CA ARG A 308 1.66 -5.26 -32.47
C ARG A 308 1.74 -4.17 -31.43
N LEU A 309 0.58 -3.73 -30.99
CA LEU A 309 0.44 -2.67 -29.99
C LEU A 309 -0.02 -3.26 -28.66
N ALA A 310 0.52 -2.73 -27.57
CA ALA A 310 0.08 -3.06 -26.22
C ALA A 310 0.31 -1.86 -25.30
N VAL A 311 -0.64 -1.59 -24.39
CA VAL A 311 -0.41 -0.72 -23.24
C VAL A 311 0.16 -1.55 -22.11
N VAL A 312 1.15 -1.01 -21.43
CA VAL A 312 1.85 -1.69 -20.34
C VAL A 312 2.07 -0.71 -19.20
N GLN A 313 1.69 -1.10 -17.98
CA GLN A 313 2.09 -0.34 -16.80
C GLN A 313 3.57 -0.56 -16.53
N ARG A 314 4.32 0.54 -16.48
CA ARG A 314 5.78 0.52 -16.40
C ARG A 314 6.22 0.96 -15.02
N SER A 315 7.03 0.14 -14.37
CA SER A 315 7.70 0.53 -13.14
C SER A 315 8.70 1.66 -13.40
N ASN A 316 8.74 2.64 -12.51
CA ASN A 316 9.68 3.74 -12.53
C ASN A 316 11.09 3.32 -12.10
N SER A 317 11.25 2.12 -11.52
CA SER A 317 12.54 1.60 -11.11
C SER A 317 13.57 1.52 -12.25
N SER A 318 14.84 1.55 -11.91
CA SER A 318 15.96 1.44 -12.86
C SER A 318 15.87 0.22 -13.79
N THR A 319 15.09 -0.79 -13.42
CA THR A 319 14.88 -2.01 -14.20
C THR A 319 13.76 -1.89 -15.24
N ARG A 320 12.91 -0.86 -15.18
CA ARG A 320 11.83 -0.54 -16.13
C ARG A 320 11.03 -1.77 -16.59
N LYS A 321 10.63 -2.60 -15.64
CA LYS A 321 9.91 -3.85 -15.92
C LYS A 321 8.44 -3.59 -16.21
N ALA A 322 7.88 -4.31 -17.16
CA ALA A 322 6.44 -4.38 -17.36
C ALA A 322 5.75 -5.04 -16.17
N LEU A 323 4.72 -4.41 -15.62
CA LEU A 323 3.94 -4.93 -14.48
C LEU A 323 2.70 -5.69 -14.97
N SER A 324 2.00 -5.15 -15.96
CA SER A 324 0.90 -5.80 -16.67
C SER A 324 0.97 -5.47 -18.16
N LYS A 325 0.18 -6.17 -18.94
CA LYS A 325 0.09 -5.98 -20.39
C LYS A 325 -1.36 -6.19 -20.80
N SER A 326 -1.94 -5.22 -21.44
CA SER A 326 -3.23 -5.29 -22.13
C SER A 326 -3.05 -5.55 -23.63
#